data_8589ab65c38d09aead3bb694de37a159
#
_entry.id   8589ab65c38d09aead3bb694de37a159
#
_cell.length_a   1.000
_cell.length_b   1.000
_cell.length_c   1.000
_cell.angle_alpha   90.00
_cell.angle_beta   90.00
_cell.angle_gamma   90.00
#
_symmetry.space_group_name_H-M   'P 1'
#
loop_
_entity.id
_entity.type
_entity.pdbx_description
1 polymer ?
#
loop_
_entity_poly.entity_id
_entity_poly.type
_entity_poly.pdbx_seq_one_letter_code
_entity_poly.pdbx_strand_id
1 'polypeptide(L)'
;EAEAEKIITDYNNNAGAAKEQLGESLKGKKVMVLRIRGGSVYVYPQDVYFNPVLYKDLGLDVPEVVKAAKAQEVISMEKLAEVNPDYVFLQFEESENADKPKALEELEANPIWKSMNAAKNGKVFVNTVDPLAQGGTAWSKTAFLEAATSSLTE
;
A
#
# COMPACT_ATOMS: atom_id res chain seq x y z
N GLU A 1 26.16 14.41 3.26
CA GLU A 1 26.29 13.10 3.94
C GLU A 1 25.59 13.10 5.30
N ALA A 2 25.83 14.10 6.17
CA ALA A 2 25.21 14.17 7.49
C ALA A 2 23.68 14.24 7.43
N GLU A 3 23.11 14.96 6.45
CA GLU A 3 21.67 15.06 6.28
C GLU A 3 21.06 13.72 5.85
N ALA A 4 21.76 12.99 4.95
CA ALA A 4 21.29 11.67 4.49
C ALA A 4 21.31 10.67 5.64
N GLU A 5 22.36 10.68 6.47
CA GLU A 5 22.47 9.81 7.64
C GLU A 5 21.37 10.13 8.66
N LYS A 6 21.07 11.41 8.86
CA LYS A 6 20.03 11.84 9.78
C LYS A 6 18.64 11.39 9.29
N ILE A 7 18.36 11.50 7.98
CA ILE A 7 17.11 11.04 7.39
C ILE A 7 16.92 9.55 7.61
N ILE A 8 17.97 8.77 7.38
CA ILE A 8 17.95 7.31 7.59
C ILE A 8 17.71 6.97 9.06
N THR A 9 18.43 7.65 9.97
CA THR A 9 18.30 7.42 11.41
C THR A 9 16.90 7.79 11.90
N ASP A 10 16.39 8.94 11.48
CA ASP A 10 15.04 9.40 11.85
C ASP A 10 13.99 8.43 11.31
N TYR A 11 14.17 7.97 10.07
CA TYR A 11 13.27 6.98 9.46
C TYR A 11 13.25 5.69 10.28
N ASN A 12 14.43 5.14 10.63
CA ASN A 12 14.51 3.91 11.38
C ASN A 12 13.88 4.04 12.78
N ASN A 13 14.08 5.17 13.43
CA ASN A 13 13.49 5.45 14.74
C ASN A 13 11.95 5.56 14.64
N ASN A 14 11.46 6.25 13.63
CA ASN A 14 10.03 6.41 13.40
C ASN A 14 9.37 5.08 13.02
N ALA A 15 10.02 4.28 12.20
CA ALA A 15 9.54 2.96 11.82
C ALA A 15 9.48 2.02 13.03
N GLY A 16 10.50 2.05 13.89
CA GLY A 16 10.53 1.27 15.12
C GLY A 16 9.40 1.63 16.09
N ALA A 17 9.16 2.93 16.29
CA ALA A 17 8.08 3.41 17.14
C ALA A 17 6.71 3.02 16.56
N ALA A 18 6.52 3.17 15.26
CA ALA A 18 5.29 2.78 14.59
C ALA A 18 5.04 1.28 14.66
N LYS A 19 6.10 0.47 14.52
CA LYS A 19 6.01 -0.99 14.62
C LYS A 19 5.51 -1.41 16.02
N GLU A 20 6.02 -0.79 17.07
CA GLU A 20 5.56 -1.05 18.43
C GLU A 20 4.10 -0.65 18.60
N GLN A 21 3.74 0.54 18.12
CA GLN A 21 2.39 1.08 18.23
C GLN A 21 1.35 0.22 17.49
N LEU A 22 1.69 -0.24 16.28
CA LEU A 22 0.75 -0.95 15.40
C LEU A 22 0.80 -2.48 15.53
N GLY A 23 1.88 -3.03 16.09
CA GLY A 23 2.14 -4.47 16.08
C GLY A 23 1.02 -5.32 16.64
N GLU A 24 0.47 -4.94 17.80
CA GLU A 24 -0.61 -5.69 18.43
C GLU A 24 -1.96 -5.47 17.71
N SER A 25 -2.27 -4.21 17.36
CA SER A 25 -3.57 -3.88 16.77
C SER A 25 -3.74 -4.43 15.34
N LEU A 26 -2.64 -4.61 14.62
CA LEU A 26 -2.67 -5.10 13.24
C LEU A 26 -2.28 -6.57 13.09
N LYS A 27 -2.05 -7.26 14.17
CA LYS A 27 -1.72 -8.69 14.13
C LYS A 27 -2.88 -9.46 13.49
N GLY A 28 -2.55 -10.24 12.45
CA GLY A 28 -3.56 -11.00 11.70
C GLY A 28 -4.33 -10.18 10.67
N LYS A 29 -4.09 -8.87 10.60
CA LYS A 29 -4.74 -8.01 9.59
C LYS A 29 -3.93 -8.02 8.31
N LYS A 30 -4.64 -7.93 7.18
CA LYS A 30 -4.01 -7.90 5.84
C LYS A 30 -3.98 -6.46 5.34
N VAL A 31 -2.78 -5.96 5.08
CA VAL A 31 -2.53 -4.61 4.56
C VAL A 31 -1.88 -4.75 3.19
N MET A 32 -2.42 -4.08 2.18
CA MET A 32 -1.89 -4.15 0.82
C MET A 32 -1.68 -2.78 0.21
N VAL A 33 -0.66 -2.67 -0.64
CA VAL A 33 -0.47 -1.53 -1.55
C VAL A 33 -0.85 -2.01 -2.95
N LEU A 34 -1.76 -1.28 -3.58
CA LEU A 34 -2.22 -1.55 -4.93
C LEU A 34 -2.02 -0.30 -5.79
N ARG A 35 -1.89 -0.51 -7.09
CA ARG A 35 -1.76 0.59 -8.05
C ARG A 35 -2.62 0.31 -9.27
N ILE A 36 -3.30 1.34 -9.78
CA ILE A 36 -4.08 1.24 -11.01
C ILE A 36 -3.25 1.82 -12.15
N ARG A 37 -2.98 1.02 -13.18
CA ARG A 37 -2.27 1.42 -14.40
C ARG A 37 -2.98 0.83 -15.61
N GLY A 38 -3.21 1.65 -16.63
CA GLY A 38 -3.91 1.20 -17.84
C GLY A 38 -5.28 0.60 -17.52
N GLY A 39 -5.92 1.03 -16.45
CA GLY A 39 -7.22 0.54 -16.02
C GLY A 39 -7.20 -0.78 -15.25
N SER A 40 -6.03 -1.38 -15.05
CA SER A 40 -5.89 -2.64 -14.31
C SER A 40 -5.31 -2.41 -12.92
N VAL A 41 -5.65 -3.28 -11.97
CA VAL A 41 -5.11 -3.23 -10.61
C VAL A 41 -3.88 -4.12 -10.53
N TYR A 42 -2.79 -3.58 -10.00
CA TYR A 42 -1.51 -4.28 -9.87
C TYR A 42 -1.11 -4.49 -8.43
N VAL A 43 -0.47 -5.62 -8.17
CA VAL A 43 0.23 -5.92 -6.92
C VAL A 43 1.73 -5.96 -7.19
N TYR A 44 2.54 -5.79 -6.14
CA TYR A 44 4.00 -5.80 -6.21
C TYR A 44 4.56 -6.85 -5.26
N PRO A 45 5.78 -7.37 -5.53
CA PRO A 45 6.47 -8.21 -4.57
C PRO A 45 6.70 -7.52 -3.23
N GLN A 46 6.93 -8.31 -2.18
CA GLN A 46 7.09 -7.80 -0.82
C GLN A 46 8.27 -6.84 -0.63
N ASP A 47 9.24 -6.87 -1.51
CA ASP A 47 10.46 -6.05 -1.43
C ASP A 47 10.49 -4.92 -2.48
N VAL A 48 9.37 -4.63 -3.13
CA VAL A 48 9.27 -3.65 -4.21
C VAL A 48 8.27 -2.55 -3.85
N TYR A 49 8.48 -1.37 -4.41
CA TYR A 49 7.64 -0.19 -4.29
C TYR A 49 7.55 0.26 -2.82
N PHE A 50 6.37 0.37 -2.24
CA PHE A 50 6.19 0.74 -0.83
C PHE A 50 6.03 -0.45 0.11
N ASN A 51 6.02 -1.67 -0.43
CA ASN A 51 5.86 -2.88 0.37
C ASN A 51 6.92 -3.05 1.46
N PRO A 52 8.21 -2.71 1.23
CA PRO A 52 9.19 -2.80 2.30
C PRO A 52 8.85 -1.98 3.55
N VAL A 53 8.17 -0.84 3.38
CA VAL A 53 7.74 -0.03 4.53
C VAL A 53 6.74 -0.82 5.38
N LEU A 54 5.78 -1.47 4.74
CA LEU A 54 4.74 -2.22 5.45
C LEU A 54 5.27 -3.51 6.07
N TYR A 55 5.97 -4.31 5.28
CA TYR A 55 6.27 -5.70 5.66
C TYR A 55 7.63 -5.87 6.33
N LYS A 56 8.61 -5.08 5.97
CA LYS A 56 9.93 -5.12 6.56
C LYS A 56 10.06 -4.14 7.72
N ASP A 57 9.78 -2.87 7.46
CA ASP A 57 10.00 -1.80 8.44
C ASP A 57 8.96 -1.77 9.55
N LEU A 58 7.68 -1.95 9.21
CA LEU A 58 6.59 -2.03 10.18
C LEU A 58 6.30 -3.46 10.64
N GLY A 59 6.85 -4.46 9.96
CA GLY A 59 6.73 -5.85 10.34
C GLY A 59 5.34 -6.45 10.22
N LEU A 60 4.51 -5.91 9.32
CA LEU A 60 3.17 -6.41 9.11
C LEU A 60 3.18 -7.75 8.34
N ASP A 61 2.11 -8.52 8.48
CA ASP A 61 1.99 -9.81 7.82
C ASP A 61 1.91 -9.64 6.30
N VAL A 62 2.65 -10.46 5.55
CA VAL A 62 2.68 -10.42 4.08
C VAL A 62 1.58 -11.32 3.53
N PRO A 63 0.61 -10.79 2.76
CA PRO A 63 -0.40 -11.62 2.10
C PRO A 63 0.24 -12.62 1.12
N GLU A 64 -0.33 -13.79 0.98
CA GLU A 64 0.22 -14.84 0.11
C GLU A 64 0.39 -14.39 -1.34
N VAL A 65 -0.54 -13.59 -1.85
CA VAL A 65 -0.46 -13.08 -3.23
C VAL A 65 0.76 -12.17 -3.41
N VAL A 66 1.15 -11.42 -2.37
CA VAL A 66 2.34 -10.58 -2.38
C VAL A 66 3.61 -11.42 -2.30
N LYS A 67 3.62 -12.45 -1.45
CA LYS A 67 4.76 -13.40 -1.36
C LYS A 67 4.99 -14.12 -2.69
N ALA A 68 3.91 -14.46 -3.39
CA ALA A 68 3.98 -15.19 -4.65
C ALA A 68 4.37 -14.31 -5.84
N ALA A 69 4.20 -13.01 -5.74
CA ALA A 69 4.52 -12.08 -6.83
C ALA A 69 6.02 -11.99 -7.05
N LYS A 70 6.45 -12.18 -8.29
CA LYS A 70 7.87 -12.09 -8.71
C LYS A 70 8.20 -10.75 -9.34
N ALA A 71 7.19 -10.04 -9.79
CA ALA A 71 7.28 -8.73 -10.41
C ALA A 71 5.94 -8.04 -10.23
N GLN A 72 5.78 -6.84 -10.78
CA GLN A 72 4.49 -6.18 -10.85
C GLN A 72 3.52 -7.08 -11.62
N GLU A 73 2.39 -7.42 -11.03
CA GLU A 73 1.41 -8.32 -11.64
C GLU A 73 0.00 -7.79 -11.53
N VAL A 74 -0.82 -8.03 -12.57
CA VAL A 74 -2.25 -7.71 -12.53
C VAL A 74 -2.94 -8.69 -11.57
N ILE A 75 -3.79 -8.16 -10.71
CA ILE A 75 -4.63 -8.98 -9.83
C ILE A 75 -6.10 -8.81 -10.24
N SER A 76 -6.83 -9.92 -10.36
CA SER A 76 -8.26 -9.89 -10.66
C SER A 76 -9.07 -9.48 -9.43
N MET A 77 -10.28 -8.99 -9.66
CA MET A 77 -11.20 -8.65 -8.56
C MET A 77 -11.53 -9.88 -7.71
N GLU A 78 -11.71 -11.03 -8.35
CA GLU A 78 -12.00 -12.29 -7.68
C GLU A 78 -10.86 -12.71 -6.74
N LYS A 79 -9.62 -12.62 -7.23
CA LYS A 79 -8.45 -12.95 -6.42
C LYS A 79 -8.27 -11.97 -5.27
N LEU A 80 -8.48 -10.69 -5.54
CA LEU A 80 -8.40 -9.66 -4.51
C LEU A 80 -9.45 -9.87 -3.41
N ALA A 81 -10.67 -10.23 -3.79
CA ALA A 81 -11.74 -10.55 -2.84
C ALA A 81 -11.42 -11.80 -2.02
N GLU A 82 -10.75 -12.77 -2.63
CA GLU A 82 -10.30 -13.99 -1.94
C GLU A 82 -9.27 -13.65 -0.86
N VAL A 83 -8.33 -12.75 -1.16
CA VAL A 83 -7.36 -12.24 -0.17
C VAL A 83 -8.09 -11.45 0.91
N ASN A 84 -9.07 -10.66 0.51
CA ASN A 84 -9.91 -9.85 1.40
C ASN A 84 -9.08 -8.97 2.35
N PRO A 85 -8.33 -7.98 1.83
CA PRO A 85 -7.51 -7.11 2.68
C PRO A 85 -8.35 -6.27 3.63
N ASP A 86 -7.80 -6.00 4.81
CA ASP A 86 -8.44 -5.17 5.83
C ASP A 86 -8.10 -3.69 5.64
N TYR A 87 -6.95 -3.40 5.04
CA TYR A 87 -6.47 -2.04 4.73
C TYR A 87 -5.83 -2.05 3.35
N VAL A 88 -6.17 -1.05 2.52
CA VAL A 88 -5.59 -0.91 1.18
C VAL A 88 -5.07 0.51 0.99
N PHE A 89 -3.81 0.61 0.56
CA PHE A 89 -3.22 1.86 0.06
C PHE A 89 -3.26 1.78 -1.46
N LEU A 90 -4.11 2.60 -2.08
CA LEU A 90 -4.39 2.55 -3.52
C LEU A 90 -3.80 3.78 -4.20
N GLN A 91 -2.93 3.55 -5.17
CA GLN A 91 -2.29 4.62 -5.94
C GLN A 91 -2.89 4.69 -7.35
N PHE A 92 -3.29 5.89 -7.75
CA PHE A 92 -3.88 6.15 -9.06
C PHE A 92 -3.36 7.46 -9.62
N GLU A 93 -2.76 7.40 -10.82
CA GLU A 93 -2.31 8.58 -11.55
C GLU A 93 -3.01 8.64 -12.89
N GLU A 94 -3.65 9.76 -13.19
CA GLU A 94 -4.42 9.94 -14.43
C GLU A 94 -3.56 9.72 -15.69
N SER A 95 -2.30 10.19 -15.68
CA SER A 95 -1.41 10.05 -16.83
C SER A 95 -1.09 8.60 -17.16
N GLU A 96 -1.12 7.70 -16.18
CA GLU A 96 -0.90 6.27 -16.39
C GLU A 96 -2.18 5.55 -16.82
N ASN A 97 -3.30 6.23 -16.80
CA ASN A 97 -4.62 5.69 -17.09
C ASN A 97 -5.36 6.53 -18.12
N ALA A 98 -4.62 7.12 -19.08
CA ALA A 98 -5.18 8.02 -20.09
C ALA A 98 -6.32 7.39 -20.90
N ASP A 99 -6.20 6.09 -21.18
CA ASP A 99 -7.23 5.33 -21.92
C ASP A 99 -8.39 4.88 -21.04
N LYS A 100 -8.24 4.98 -19.72
CA LYS A 100 -9.24 4.57 -18.74
C LYS A 100 -9.32 5.60 -17.59
N PRO A 101 -9.69 6.85 -17.90
CA PRO A 101 -9.66 7.92 -16.89
C PRO A 101 -10.62 7.71 -15.72
N LYS A 102 -11.64 6.88 -15.89
CA LYS A 102 -12.61 6.56 -14.84
C LYS A 102 -12.33 5.24 -14.11
N ALA A 103 -11.12 4.67 -14.30
CA ALA A 103 -10.77 3.38 -13.71
C ALA A 103 -10.96 3.35 -12.18
N LEU A 104 -10.58 4.41 -11.49
CA LEU A 104 -10.76 4.49 -10.04
C LEU A 104 -12.25 4.50 -9.66
N GLU A 105 -13.07 5.30 -10.35
CA GLU A 105 -14.51 5.36 -10.11
C GLU A 105 -15.18 4.01 -10.38
N GLU A 106 -14.78 3.35 -11.47
CA GLU A 106 -15.30 2.04 -11.84
C GLU A 106 -14.92 0.98 -10.81
N LEU A 107 -13.68 1.03 -10.30
CA LEU A 107 -13.22 0.13 -9.25
C LEU A 107 -14.06 0.33 -7.97
N GLU A 108 -14.22 1.57 -7.54
CA GLU A 108 -14.97 1.90 -6.34
C GLU A 108 -16.46 1.52 -6.45
N ALA A 109 -17.01 1.49 -7.66
CA ALA A 109 -18.38 1.07 -7.93
C ALA A 109 -18.54 -0.44 -8.10
N ASN A 110 -17.45 -1.20 -8.23
CA ASN A 110 -17.48 -2.64 -8.45
C ASN A 110 -18.03 -3.38 -7.21
N PRO A 111 -19.09 -4.19 -7.34
CA PRO A 111 -19.68 -4.89 -6.19
C PRO A 111 -18.72 -5.82 -5.46
N ILE A 112 -17.79 -6.45 -6.19
CA ILE A 112 -16.79 -7.33 -5.59
C ILE A 112 -15.83 -6.52 -4.72
N TRP A 113 -15.37 -5.36 -5.23
CA TRP A 113 -14.54 -4.43 -4.47
C TRP A 113 -15.24 -3.98 -3.19
N LYS A 114 -16.50 -3.58 -3.33
CA LYS A 114 -17.30 -3.11 -2.19
C LYS A 114 -17.52 -4.16 -1.11
N SER A 115 -17.43 -5.43 -1.47
CA SER A 115 -17.62 -6.55 -0.54
C SER A 115 -16.42 -6.82 0.35
N MET A 116 -15.24 -6.30 0.00
CA MET A 116 -14.02 -6.50 0.77
C MET A 116 -14.06 -5.73 2.10
N ASN A 117 -13.42 -6.28 3.13
CA ASN A 117 -13.36 -5.65 4.46
C ASN A 117 -12.86 -4.20 4.39
N ALA A 118 -11.78 -3.95 3.66
CA ALA A 118 -11.22 -2.59 3.53
C ALA A 118 -12.24 -1.61 2.98
N ALA A 119 -12.96 -1.99 1.92
CA ALA A 119 -13.95 -1.12 1.30
C ALA A 119 -15.17 -0.91 2.21
N LYS A 120 -15.65 -1.97 2.84
CA LYS A 120 -16.81 -1.90 3.74
C LYS A 120 -16.55 -1.02 4.96
N ASN A 121 -15.33 -1.04 5.46
CA ASN A 121 -14.96 -0.33 6.69
C ASN A 121 -14.35 1.05 6.46
N GLY A 122 -14.30 1.51 5.21
CA GLY A 122 -13.70 2.81 4.86
C GLY A 122 -12.20 2.85 5.06
N LYS A 123 -11.52 1.73 4.88
CA LYS A 123 -10.08 1.57 5.07
C LYS A 123 -9.33 1.44 3.74
N VAL A 124 -9.81 2.08 2.70
CA VAL A 124 -9.11 2.26 1.43
C VAL A 124 -8.60 3.70 1.38
N PHE A 125 -7.28 3.85 1.30
CA PHE A 125 -6.61 5.15 1.35
C PHE A 125 -6.02 5.44 -0.03
N VAL A 126 -6.61 6.40 -0.75
CA VAL A 126 -6.24 6.71 -2.13
C VAL A 126 -5.19 7.83 -2.14
N ASN A 127 -4.08 7.57 -2.85
CA ASN A 127 -3.03 8.56 -3.09
C ASN A 127 -2.53 9.24 -1.81
N THR A 128 -2.22 8.46 -0.78
CA THR A 128 -1.67 8.96 0.47
C THR A 128 -0.30 9.59 0.30
N VAL A 129 0.40 9.22 -0.78
CA VAL A 129 1.63 9.87 -1.24
C VAL A 129 1.49 10.19 -2.72
N ASP A 130 2.44 10.92 -3.29
CA ASP A 130 2.45 11.23 -4.72
C ASP A 130 2.35 9.92 -5.52
N PRO A 131 1.31 9.75 -6.37
CA PRO A 131 1.13 8.51 -7.12
C PRO A 131 2.26 8.21 -8.12
N LEU A 132 3.11 9.17 -8.44
CA LEU A 132 4.28 8.95 -9.28
C LEU A 132 5.55 8.62 -8.49
N ALA A 133 5.48 8.60 -7.16
CA ALA A 133 6.62 8.24 -6.31
C ALA A 133 7.05 6.80 -6.57
N GLN A 134 8.36 6.59 -6.65
CA GLN A 134 8.92 5.28 -7.00
C GLN A 134 9.14 4.34 -5.80
N GLY A 135 9.02 4.86 -4.58
CA GLY A 135 9.17 4.04 -3.38
C GLY A 135 10.63 3.73 -3.00
N GLY A 136 11.58 3.99 -3.90
CA GLY A 136 12.98 3.63 -3.70
C GLY A 136 13.82 4.65 -2.96
N THR A 137 13.40 5.90 -2.88
CA THR A 137 14.16 6.96 -2.22
C THR A 137 13.81 7.05 -0.74
N ALA A 138 14.75 7.55 0.07
CA ALA A 138 14.52 7.79 1.49
C ALA A 138 13.37 8.77 1.71
N TRP A 139 13.24 9.78 0.85
CA TRP A 139 12.16 10.75 0.92
C TRP A 139 10.79 10.10 0.70
N SER A 140 10.67 9.30 -0.36
CA SER A 140 9.42 8.58 -0.67
C SER A 140 9.03 7.63 0.45
N LYS A 141 9.98 6.90 1.00
CA LYS A 141 9.75 5.97 2.11
C LYS A 141 9.30 6.69 3.38
N THR A 142 9.92 7.82 3.69
CA THR A 142 9.54 8.64 4.85
C THR A 142 8.11 9.15 4.71
N ALA A 143 7.77 9.68 3.54
CA ALA A 143 6.42 10.17 3.26
C ALA A 143 5.38 9.05 3.39
N PHE A 144 5.67 7.87 2.85
CA PHE A 144 4.76 6.74 2.94
C PHE A 144 4.66 6.21 4.37
N LEU A 145 5.75 6.14 5.11
CA LEU A 145 5.74 5.72 6.52
C LEU A 145 4.82 6.62 7.36
N GLU A 146 4.95 7.92 7.20
CA GLU A 146 4.09 8.88 7.92
C GLU A 146 2.63 8.70 7.55
N ALA A 147 2.33 8.59 6.26
CA ALA A 147 0.97 8.41 5.78
C ALA A 147 0.38 7.08 6.26
N ALA A 148 1.15 6.00 6.17
CA ALA A 148 0.72 4.67 6.59
C ALA A 148 0.46 4.62 8.10
N THR A 149 1.37 5.17 8.90
CA THR A 149 1.22 5.20 10.36
C THR A 149 -0.06 5.95 10.75
N SER A 150 -0.28 7.12 10.15
CA SER A 150 -1.48 7.91 10.40
C SER A 150 -2.75 7.16 10.00
N SER A 151 -2.76 6.56 8.81
CA SER A 151 -3.93 5.85 8.29
C SER A 151 -4.25 4.58 9.08
N LEU A 152 -3.22 3.83 9.47
CA LEU A 152 -3.39 2.56 10.19
C LEU A 152 -3.75 2.75 11.66
N THR A 153 -3.56 3.94 12.22
CA THR A 153 -3.93 4.24 13.61
C THR A 153 -5.37 4.76 13.74
N GLU A 154 -6.03 5.04 12.63
CA GLU A 154 -7.44 5.42 12.63
C GLU A 154 -8.36 4.19 12.90
#